data_1951288d1e9182b4890b5d282f1368ca
#
_entry.id   1951288d1e9182b4890b5d282f1368ca
#
_cell.length_a   1.000
_cell.length_b   1.000
_cell.length_c   1.000
_cell.angle_alpha   90.00
_cell.angle_beta   90.00
_cell.angle_gamma   90.00
#
_symmetry.space_group_name_H-M   'P 1'
#
loop_
_entity.id
_entity.type
_entity.pdbx_description
1 polymer ?
#
loop_
_entity_poly.entity_id
_entity_poly.type
_entity_poly.pdbx_seq_one_letter_code
_entity_poly.pdbx_strand_id
1 'polypeptide(L)'
;LNLSGKDILVNETIDRQHDLMDQKDIFIVTNETQAKMMKERTAGRIAADHILAEPAARNTAACIGYAAMEILHKYGDGVMCIFAADAYIRDEAEYTRVMKEAVRAVEETDALVTIGIHPTFPSTGYGYIRSVEEAGKVWRKVEEFVEKPDLETAKSYLASGSYAWNSGMFVWKASTILHYFEELLPDVYACLKQIGAALGTE
;
A
#
# COMPACT_ATOMS: atom_id res chain seq x y z
N LEU A 1 15.13 5.67 -10.18
CA LEU A 1 16.43 5.38 -9.55
C LEU A 1 16.75 3.90 -9.70
N ASN A 2 17.98 3.57 -10.07
CA ASN A 2 18.52 2.22 -10.02
C ASN A 2 19.48 2.14 -8.82
N LEU A 3 19.02 1.59 -7.70
CA LEU A 3 19.79 1.48 -6.45
C LEU A 3 20.44 0.10 -6.31
N SER A 4 19.81 -0.94 -6.83
CA SER A 4 20.30 -2.32 -6.74
C SER A 4 21.36 -2.66 -7.80
N GLY A 5 21.43 -1.87 -8.87
CA GLY A 5 22.24 -2.17 -10.07
C GLY A 5 21.54 -3.10 -11.06
N LYS A 6 20.33 -3.61 -10.74
CA LYS A 6 19.56 -4.51 -11.62
C LYS A 6 18.64 -3.72 -12.56
N ASP A 7 17.68 -2.97 -12.02
CA ASP A 7 16.71 -2.17 -12.77
C ASP A 7 16.32 -0.91 -11.98
N ILE A 8 15.41 -0.12 -12.49
CA ILE A 8 14.79 0.99 -11.73
C ILE A 8 13.84 0.43 -10.67
N LEU A 9 13.74 1.09 -9.52
CA LEU A 9 12.99 0.57 -8.36
C LEU A 9 11.54 0.20 -8.67
N VAL A 10 10.84 0.96 -9.50
CA VAL A 10 9.46 0.64 -9.88
C VAL A 10 9.39 -0.71 -10.61
N ASN A 11 10.32 -1.01 -11.51
CA ASN A 11 10.36 -2.27 -12.22
C ASN A 11 10.68 -3.44 -11.27
N GLU A 12 11.64 -3.25 -10.37
CA GLU A 12 11.94 -4.25 -9.33
C GLU A 12 10.74 -4.49 -8.41
N THR A 13 9.97 -3.44 -8.10
CA THR A 13 8.75 -3.56 -7.31
C THR A 13 7.67 -4.35 -8.06
N ILE A 14 7.49 -4.11 -9.36
CA ILE A 14 6.56 -4.87 -10.20
C ILE A 14 7.00 -6.33 -10.29
N ASP A 15 8.26 -6.56 -10.67
CA ASP A 15 8.79 -7.91 -10.89
C ASP A 15 8.73 -8.78 -9.62
N ARG A 16 8.88 -8.17 -8.44
CA ARG A 16 8.75 -8.84 -7.14
C ARG A 16 7.36 -9.40 -6.86
N GLN A 17 6.32 -8.89 -7.52
CA GLN A 17 4.95 -9.34 -7.27
C GLN A 17 4.59 -10.67 -7.96
N HIS A 18 5.46 -11.24 -8.78
CA HIS A 18 5.18 -12.41 -9.62
C HIS A 18 4.63 -13.64 -8.86
N ASP A 19 5.01 -13.80 -7.58
CA ASP A 19 4.52 -14.89 -6.73
C ASP A 19 3.22 -14.56 -5.95
N LEU A 20 2.76 -13.30 -6.06
CA LEU A 20 1.57 -12.81 -5.37
C LEU A 20 0.40 -12.59 -6.31
N MET A 21 0.65 -12.07 -7.51
CA MET A 21 -0.37 -11.71 -8.49
C MET A 21 0.19 -11.70 -9.91
N ASP A 22 -0.68 -11.79 -10.89
CA ASP A 22 -0.31 -11.60 -12.29
C ASP A 22 -0.02 -10.12 -12.58
N GLN A 23 0.87 -9.84 -13.53
CA GLN A 23 1.19 -8.46 -13.96
C GLN A 23 -0.04 -7.68 -14.46
N LYS A 24 -1.01 -8.38 -15.05
CA LYS A 24 -2.29 -7.79 -15.49
C LYS A 24 -3.14 -7.23 -14.34
N ASP A 25 -2.86 -7.62 -13.09
CA ASP A 25 -3.60 -7.18 -11.90
C ASP A 25 -2.87 -6.05 -11.15
N ILE A 26 -1.77 -5.55 -11.71
CA ILE A 26 -0.98 -4.47 -11.11
C ILE A 26 -1.37 -3.13 -11.72
N PHE A 27 -1.64 -2.16 -10.84
CA PHE A 27 -1.88 -0.76 -11.18
C PHE A 27 -0.76 0.13 -10.65
N ILE A 28 -0.45 1.18 -11.40
CA ILE A 28 0.45 2.25 -10.95
C ILE A 28 -0.38 3.53 -10.88
N VAL A 29 -0.42 4.16 -9.70
CA VAL A 29 -0.99 5.49 -9.56
C VAL A 29 0.14 6.50 -9.47
N THR A 30 0.09 7.53 -10.31
CA THR A 30 1.12 8.57 -10.38
C THR A 30 0.50 9.88 -10.85
N ASN A 31 1.25 10.98 -10.86
CA ASN A 31 0.77 12.23 -11.41
C ASN A 31 0.89 12.26 -12.95
N GLU A 32 0.13 13.15 -13.60
CA GLU A 32 0.13 13.33 -15.07
C GLU A 32 1.53 13.55 -15.65
N THR A 33 2.36 14.33 -14.97
CA THR A 33 3.73 14.65 -15.43
C THR A 33 4.59 13.39 -15.53
N GLN A 34 4.41 12.44 -14.62
CA GLN A 34 5.19 11.21 -14.58
C GLN A 34 4.55 10.05 -15.37
N ALA A 35 3.24 10.10 -15.62
CA ALA A 35 2.51 9.01 -16.26
C ALA A 35 3.10 8.61 -17.61
N LYS A 36 3.50 9.58 -18.44
CA LYS A 36 4.15 9.30 -19.73
C LYS A 36 5.46 8.52 -19.54
N MET A 37 6.30 8.99 -18.64
CA MET A 37 7.57 8.32 -18.34
C MET A 37 7.35 6.92 -17.74
N MET A 38 6.33 6.75 -16.88
CA MET A 38 5.96 5.44 -16.33
C MET A 38 5.56 4.49 -17.46
N LYS A 39 4.70 4.90 -18.39
CA LYS A 39 4.30 4.08 -19.55
C LYS A 39 5.52 3.62 -20.37
N GLU A 40 6.50 4.50 -20.60
CA GLU A 40 7.72 4.15 -21.33
C GLU A 40 8.63 3.20 -20.53
N ARG A 41 8.81 3.45 -19.21
CA ARG A 41 9.75 2.70 -18.37
C ARG A 41 9.22 1.34 -17.92
N THR A 42 7.91 1.16 -17.85
CA THR A 42 7.27 -0.10 -17.48
C THR A 42 6.67 -0.83 -18.68
N ALA A 43 7.01 -0.40 -19.91
CA ALA A 43 6.53 -1.03 -21.14
C ALA A 43 6.84 -2.54 -21.16
N GLY A 44 5.83 -3.34 -21.49
CA GLY A 44 5.90 -4.80 -21.48
C GLY A 44 5.68 -5.45 -20.12
N ARG A 45 5.60 -4.68 -19.01
CA ARG A 45 5.23 -5.15 -17.67
C ARG A 45 3.81 -4.77 -17.29
N ILE A 46 3.44 -3.51 -17.52
CA ILE A 46 2.14 -2.96 -17.12
C ILE A 46 1.40 -2.46 -18.36
N ALA A 47 0.11 -2.76 -18.45
CA ALA A 47 -0.76 -2.24 -19.49
C ALA A 47 -0.90 -0.70 -19.34
N ALA A 48 -0.96 0.02 -20.46
CA ALA A 48 -0.95 1.50 -20.42
C ALA A 48 -2.18 2.10 -19.71
N ASP A 49 -3.31 1.40 -19.73
CA ASP A 49 -4.56 1.75 -19.04
C ASP A 49 -4.55 1.39 -17.54
N HIS A 50 -3.55 0.65 -17.07
CA HIS A 50 -3.30 0.39 -15.65
C HIS A 50 -2.36 1.45 -15.02
N ILE A 51 -1.93 2.45 -15.78
CA ILE A 51 -1.20 3.60 -15.25
C ILE A 51 -2.18 4.75 -15.06
N LEU A 52 -2.67 4.87 -13.84
CA LEU A 52 -3.65 5.87 -13.42
C LEU A 52 -2.95 7.20 -13.15
N ALA A 53 -3.36 8.24 -13.85
CA ALA A 53 -2.75 9.56 -13.73
C ALA A 53 -3.63 10.51 -12.89
N GLU A 54 -3.12 10.93 -11.73
CA GLU A 54 -3.76 11.94 -10.92
C GLU A 54 -3.49 13.33 -11.50
N PRO A 55 -4.53 14.18 -11.68
CA PRO A 55 -4.33 15.56 -12.16
C PRO A 55 -3.60 16.43 -11.14
N ALA A 56 -3.70 16.10 -9.85
CA ALA A 56 -3.01 16.78 -8.76
C ALA A 56 -2.70 15.81 -7.63
N ALA A 57 -1.49 15.85 -7.10
CA ALA A 57 -1.11 15.04 -5.94
C ALA A 57 -1.89 15.48 -4.68
N ARG A 58 -2.65 14.57 -4.09
CA ARG A 58 -3.50 14.79 -2.90
C ARG A 58 -3.23 13.79 -1.78
N ASN A 59 -1.98 13.41 -1.62
CA ASN A 59 -1.52 12.41 -0.65
C ASN A 59 -2.06 10.99 -0.90
N THR A 60 -1.67 10.07 -0.04
CA THR A 60 -1.87 8.63 -0.20
C THR A 60 -3.35 8.22 -0.19
N ALA A 61 -4.19 8.87 0.61
CA ALA A 61 -5.61 8.50 0.71
C ALA A 61 -6.37 8.69 -0.62
N ALA A 62 -6.18 9.82 -1.29
CA ALA A 62 -6.82 10.09 -2.60
C ALA A 62 -6.34 9.09 -3.66
N CYS A 63 -5.03 8.84 -3.71
CA CYS A 63 -4.40 7.86 -4.59
C CYS A 63 -4.99 6.45 -4.42
N ILE A 64 -5.07 5.98 -3.17
CA ILE A 64 -5.64 4.67 -2.84
C ILE A 64 -7.13 4.60 -3.19
N GLY A 65 -7.89 5.64 -2.85
CA GLY A 65 -9.31 5.70 -3.15
C GLY A 65 -9.60 5.67 -4.65
N TYR A 66 -8.80 6.37 -5.45
CA TYR A 66 -8.91 6.34 -6.91
C TYR A 66 -8.63 4.93 -7.45
N ALA A 67 -7.55 4.28 -7.02
CA ALA A 67 -7.27 2.90 -7.39
C ALA A 67 -8.39 1.94 -6.97
N ALA A 68 -8.96 2.10 -5.77
CA ALA A 68 -10.06 1.28 -5.30
C ALA A 68 -11.31 1.42 -6.18
N MET A 69 -11.66 2.65 -6.61
CA MET A 69 -12.77 2.87 -7.55
C MET A 69 -12.53 2.21 -8.91
N GLU A 70 -11.31 2.30 -9.46
CA GLU A 70 -10.94 1.64 -10.72
C GLU A 70 -11.04 0.13 -10.61
N ILE A 71 -10.53 -0.46 -9.52
CA ILE A 71 -10.58 -1.90 -9.30
C ILE A 71 -12.02 -2.37 -9.19
N LEU A 72 -12.85 -1.70 -8.38
CA LEU A 72 -14.28 -2.04 -8.27
C LEU A 72 -15.01 -1.94 -9.61
N HIS A 73 -14.71 -0.91 -10.40
CA HIS A 73 -15.33 -0.72 -11.70
C HIS A 73 -14.95 -1.85 -12.69
N LYS A 74 -13.66 -2.20 -12.76
CA LYS A 74 -13.15 -3.17 -13.74
C LYS A 74 -13.37 -4.63 -13.34
N TYR A 75 -13.22 -4.95 -12.06
CA TYR A 75 -13.10 -6.34 -11.60
C TYR A 75 -14.10 -6.73 -10.51
N GLY A 76 -14.82 -5.77 -9.95
CA GLY A 76 -15.58 -5.97 -8.72
C GLY A 76 -14.70 -5.89 -7.48
N ASP A 77 -15.21 -6.37 -6.34
CA ASP A 77 -14.46 -6.32 -5.07
C ASP A 77 -13.31 -7.32 -5.05
N GLY A 78 -12.20 -6.91 -4.47
CA GLY A 78 -10.99 -7.73 -4.37
C GLY A 78 -10.00 -7.21 -3.34
N VAL A 79 -9.04 -8.06 -2.98
CA VAL A 79 -7.96 -7.68 -2.06
C VAL A 79 -6.95 -6.81 -2.80
N MET A 80 -6.74 -5.62 -2.27
CA MET A 80 -5.73 -4.67 -2.72
C MET A 80 -4.47 -4.78 -1.87
N CYS A 81 -3.32 -4.91 -2.52
CA CYS A 81 -2.01 -4.79 -1.88
C CYS A 81 -1.39 -3.46 -2.32
N ILE A 82 -1.09 -2.59 -1.38
CA ILE A 82 -0.57 -1.24 -1.63
C ILE A 82 0.92 -1.21 -1.31
N PHE A 83 1.71 -0.75 -2.27
CA PHE A 83 3.17 -0.68 -2.17
C PHE A 83 3.68 0.70 -2.55
N ALA A 84 4.71 1.17 -1.83
CA ALA A 84 5.53 2.27 -2.32
C ALA A 84 6.48 1.76 -3.40
N ALA A 85 6.56 2.48 -4.54
CA ALA A 85 7.36 2.06 -5.70
C ALA A 85 8.88 2.21 -5.50
N ASP A 86 9.32 2.78 -4.38
CA ASP A 86 10.72 3.09 -4.05
C ASP A 86 11.28 2.23 -2.91
N ALA A 87 10.54 1.23 -2.45
CA ALA A 87 10.98 0.33 -1.39
C ALA A 87 12.00 -0.70 -1.92
N TYR A 88 13.20 -0.68 -1.35
CA TYR A 88 14.20 -1.72 -1.60
C TYR A 88 13.98 -2.89 -0.64
N ILE A 89 13.67 -4.07 -1.19
CA ILE A 89 13.45 -5.31 -0.43
C ILE A 89 14.63 -6.26 -0.71
N ARG A 90 15.31 -6.64 0.36
CA ARG A 90 16.49 -7.51 0.26
C ARG A 90 16.10 -9.00 0.22
N ASP A 91 15.17 -9.39 1.08
CA ASP A 91 14.68 -10.78 1.18
C ASP A 91 13.30 -10.87 0.54
N GLU A 92 13.28 -11.19 -0.75
CA GLU A 92 12.05 -11.29 -1.53
C GLU A 92 11.21 -12.51 -1.14
N ALA A 93 11.84 -13.59 -0.64
CA ALA A 93 11.11 -14.79 -0.20
C ALA A 93 10.33 -14.51 1.09
N GLU A 94 10.96 -13.87 2.07
CA GLU A 94 10.28 -13.46 3.30
C GLU A 94 9.20 -12.41 3.03
N TYR A 95 9.48 -11.44 2.15
CA TYR A 95 8.48 -10.48 1.70
C TYR A 95 7.24 -11.17 1.13
N THR A 96 7.41 -12.10 0.20
CA THR A 96 6.31 -12.86 -0.41
C THR A 96 5.53 -13.67 0.62
N ARG A 97 6.22 -14.31 1.56
CA ARG A 97 5.60 -15.05 2.66
C ARG A 97 4.71 -14.14 3.51
N VAL A 98 5.24 -12.99 3.95
CA VAL A 98 4.53 -12.03 4.79
C VAL A 98 3.32 -11.46 4.05
N MET A 99 3.46 -11.12 2.77
CA MET A 99 2.34 -10.60 1.99
C MET A 99 1.22 -11.62 1.79
N LYS A 100 1.55 -12.90 1.55
CA LYS A 100 0.56 -13.99 1.50
C LYS A 100 -0.21 -14.14 2.81
N GLU A 101 0.48 -14.03 3.95
CA GLU A 101 -0.19 -14.05 5.25
C GLU A 101 -1.07 -12.82 5.49
N ALA A 102 -0.65 -11.65 5.02
CA ALA A 102 -1.46 -10.43 5.09
C ALA A 102 -2.76 -10.55 4.26
N VAL A 103 -2.66 -11.10 3.05
CA VAL A 103 -3.84 -11.39 2.20
C VAL A 103 -4.80 -12.34 2.92
N ARG A 104 -4.30 -13.46 3.48
CA ARG A 104 -5.13 -14.39 4.26
C ARG A 104 -5.81 -13.71 5.45
N ALA A 105 -5.09 -12.85 6.18
CA ALA A 105 -5.66 -12.11 7.30
C ALA A 105 -6.83 -11.23 6.85
N VAL A 106 -6.71 -10.56 5.70
CA VAL A 106 -7.80 -9.76 5.11
C VAL A 106 -8.98 -10.65 4.70
N GLU A 107 -8.73 -11.78 4.06
CA GLU A 107 -9.79 -12.72 3.66
C GLU A 107 -10.55 -13.31 4.85
N GLU A 108 -9.84 -13.56 5.98
CA GLU A 108 -10.44 -14.10 7.20
C GLU A 108 -11.19 -13.06 8.03
N THR A 109 -10.74 -11.79 8.05
CA THR A 109 -11.19 -10.81 9.04
C THR A 109 -11.85 -9.57 8.46
N ASP A 110 -11.68 -9.35 7.15
CA ASP A 110 -12.09 -8.11 6.45
C ASP A 110 -11.46 -6.83 7.03
N ALA A 111 -10.34 -6.96 7.72
CA ALA A 111 -9.64 -5.86 8.39
C ALA A 111 -8.74 -5.07 7.46
N LEU A 112 -8.34 -3.89 7.92
CA LEU A 112 -7.20 -3.15 7.34
C LEU A 112 -5.90 -3.72 7.93
N VAL A 113 -5.03 -4.23 7.07
CA VAL A 113 -3.76 -4.82 7.47
C VAL A 113 -2.59 -3.92 7.06
N THR A 114 -1.62 -3.75 7.94
CA THR A 114 -0.36 -3.06 7.66
C THR A 114 0.82 -3.96 8.00
N ILE A 115 1.93 -3.79 7.30
CA ILE A 115 3.15 -4.56 7.51
C ILE A 115 4.07 -3.78 8.45
N GLY A 116 4.40 -4.40 9.59
CA GLY A 116 5.35 -3.86 10.55
C GLY A 116 6.77 -4.34 10.27
N ILE A 117 7.75 -3.45 10.45
CA ILE A 117 9.19 -3.75 10.36
C ILE A 117 9.82 -3.58 11.73
N HIS A 118 10.66 -4.53 12.13
CA HIS A 118 11.38 -4.45 13.41
C HIS A 118 12.33 -3.25 13.43
N PRO A 119 12.18 -2.31 14.39
CA PRO A 119 13.03 -1.13 14.48
C PRO A 119 14.45 -1.49 14.87
N THR A 120 15.43 -0.91 14.20
CA THR A 120 16.86 -1.08 14.50
C THR A 120 17.53 0.17 15.06
N PHE A 121 16.85 1.32 14.98
CA PHE A 121 17.29 2.61 15.53
C PHE A 121 16.06 3.51 15.82
N PRO A 122 16.19 4.58 16.61
CA PRO A 122 15.07 5.46 16.95
C PRO A 122 14.81 6.48 15.82
N SER A 123 14.12 6.05 14.77
CA SER A 123 13.78 6.92 13.64
C SER A 123 12.67 7.91 14.01
N THR A 124 12.85 9.17 13.64
CA THR A 124 11.80 10.21 13.71
C THR A 124 11.09 10.41 12.36
N GLY A 125 11.51 9.66 11.33
CA GLY A 125 10.96 9.74 9.97
C GLY A 125 9.90 8.70 9.64
N TYR A 126 9.64 7.73 10.55
CA TYR A 126 8.71 6.63 10.34
C TYR A 126 7.54 6.67 11.31
N GLY A 127 6.40 6.12 10.89
CA GLY A 127 5.32 5.78 11.79
C GLY A 127 5.68 4.56 12.64
N TYR A 128 5.16 4.51 13.86
CA TYR A 128 5.33 3.39 14.80
C TYR A 128 3.99 2.74 15.10
N ILE A 129 4.00 1.41 15.17
CA ILE A 129 2.80 0.59 15.40
C ILE A 129 3.03 -0.23 16.66
N ARG A 130 2.16 -0.09 17.66
CA ARG A 130 2.10 -1.00 18.80
C ARG A 130 1.01 -2.03 18.52
N SER A 131 1.34 -3.31 18.73
CA SER A 131 0.42 -4.39 18.47
C SER A 131 0.48 -5.45 19.57
N VAL A 132 -0.62 -6.17 19.75
CA VAL A 132 -0.73 -7.30 20.66
C VAL A 132 -0.93 -8.60 19.89
N GLU A 133 -0.33 -9.67 20.42
CA GLU A 133 -0.48 -11.00 19.85
C GLU A 133 -1.89 -11.53 20.08
N GLU A 134 -2.42 -12.20 19.08
CA GLU A 134 -3.64 -12.98 19.21
C GLU A 134 -3.32 -14.47 19.16
N ALA A 135 -3.84 -15.21 20.12
CA ALA A 135 -3.55 -16.64 20.26
C ALA A 135 -3.96 -17.43 19.00
N GLY A 136 -3.00 -18.17 18.43
CA GLY A 136 -3.20 -19.00 17.25
C GLY A 136 -3.24 -18.24 15.92
N LYS A 137 -2.92 -16.93 15.92
CA LYS A 137 -2.85 -16.10 14.70
C LYS A 137 -1.40 -15.69 14.40
N VAL A 138 -1.07 -15.56 13.12
CA VAL A 138 0.21 -15.01 12.67
C VAL A 138 0.20 -13.49 12.61
N TRP A 139 -0.98 -12.89 12.57
CA TRP A 139 -1.18 -11.44 12.60
C TRP A 139 -1.45 -10.97 14.04
N ARG A 140 -1.26 -9.67 14.26
CA ARG A 140 -1.42 -9.00 15.56
C ARG A 140 -2.44 -7.89 15.46
N LYS A 141 -3.19 -7.64 16.52
CA LYS A 141 -4.11 -6.51 16.57
C LYS A 141 -3.33 -5.22 16.87
N VAL A 142 -3.52 -4.21 16.03
CA VAL A 142 -2.96 -2.87 16.27
C VAL A 142 -3.72 -2.21 17.41
N GLU A 143 -2.99 -1.69 18.40
CA GLU A 143 -3.53 -0.91 19.51
C GLU A 143 -3.24 0.59 19.36
N GLU A 144 -2.12 0.92 18.72
CA GLU A 144 -1.69 2.30 18.60
C GLU A 144 -0.88 2.51 17.32
N PHE A 145 -1.10 3.64 16.68
CA PHE A 145 -0.33 4.11 15.53
C PHE A 145 0.13 5.55 15.81
N VAL A 146 1.44 5.78 15.80
CA VAL A 146 2.03 7.09 16.06
C VAL A 146 2.89 7.49 14.88
N GLU A 147 2.50 8.55 14.20
CA GLU A 147 3.22 9.04 13.02
C GLU A 147 4.37 9.96 13.44
N LYS A 148 5.58 9.62 13.04
CA LYS A 148 6.80 10.43 13.16
C LYS A 148 6.99 11.07 14.55
N PRO A 149 7.18 10.27 15.60
CA PRO A 149 7.35 10.78 16.97
C PRO A 149 8.63 11.61 17.08
N ASP A 150 8.76 12.36 18.17
CA ASP A 150 10.03 12.98 18.54
C ASP A 150 11.09 11.95 18.91
N LEU A 151 12.36 12.39 19.01
CA LEU A 151 13.49 11.49 19.24
C LEU A 151 13.42 10.76 20.60
N GLU A 152 12.95 11.40 21.65
CA GLU A 152 12.87 10.78 22.98
C GLU A 152 11.78 9.71 23.01
N THR A 153 10.64 9.99 22.39
CA THR A 153 9.57 9.02 22.19
C THR A 153 10.04 7.84 21.34
N ALA A 154 10.74 8.10 20.23
CA ALA A 154 11.29 7.05 19.36
C ALA A 154 12.30 6.15 20.09
N LYS A 155 13.16 6.73 20.96
CA LYS A 155 14.08 5.96 21.82
C LYS A 155 13.32 5.06 22.81
N SER A 156 12.25 5.58 23.41
CA SER A 156 11.43 4.81 24.35
C SER A 156 10.74 3.64 23.67
N TYR A 157 10.23 3.84 22.44
CA TYR A 157 9.61 2.78 21.63
C TYR A 157 10.61 1.68 21.27
N LEU A 158 11.81 2.07 20.83
CA LEU A 158 12.88 1.12 20.54
C LEU A 158 13.28 0.31 21.80
N ALA A 159 13.45 0.98 22.93
CA ALA A 159 13.83 0.33 24.19
C ALA A 159 12.75 -0.62 24.72
N SER A 160 11.47 -0.33 24.49
CA SER A 160 10.35 -1.18 24.92
C SER A 160 10.28 -2.51 24.17
N GLY A 161 10.76 -2.56 22.91
CA GLY A 161 10.64 -3.72 22.03
C GLY A 161 9.21 -4.04 21.57
N SER A 162 8.22 -3.16 21.92
CA SER A 162 6.79 -3.42 21.67
C SER A 162 6.27 -2.74 20.41
N TYR A 163 7.11 -1.98 19.71
CA TYR A 163 6.73 -1.23 18.51
C TYR A 163 7.44 -1.75 17.28
N ALA A 164 6.73 -1.73 16.16
CA ALA A 164 7.27 -1.91 14.82
C ALA A 164 7.20 -0.58 14.05
N TRP A 165 8.06 -0.38 13.05
CA TRP A 165 7.86 0.70 12.09
C TRP A 165 6.73 0.35 11.12
N ASN A 166 5.91 1.34 10.76
CA ASN A 166 5.02 1.22 9.62
C ASN A 166 5.84 1.21 8.32
N SER A 167 5.74 0.14 7.56
CA SER A 167 6.45 0.00 6.28
C SER A 167 5.85 0.85 5.14
N GLY A 168 4.63 1.37 5.33
CA GLY A 168 3.84 1.95 4.24
C GLY A 168 3.25 0.92 3.28
N MET A 169 3.35 -0.37 3.59
CA MET A 169 2.68 -1.44 2.85
C MET A 169 1.38 -1.81 3.57
N PHE A 170 0.29 -1.90 2.80
CA PHE A 170 -1.04 -2.16 3.32
C PHE A 170 -1.77 -3.20 2.49
N VAL A 171 -2.68 -3.93 3.13
CA VAL A 171 -3.55 -4.90 2.47
C VAL A 171 -4.96 -4.77 3.02
N TRP A 172 -5.96 -4.71 2.13
CA TRP A 172 -7.40 -4.65 2.47
C TRP A 172 -8.25 -4.93 1.25
N LYS A 173 -9.56 -5.10 1.41
CA LYS A 173 -10.47 -5.12 0.26
C LYS A 173 -10.79 -3.71 -0.23
N ALA A 174 -11.02 -3.57 -1.53
CA ALA A 174 -11.40 -2.29 -2.12
C ALA A 174 -12.69 -1.72 -1.48
N SER A 175 -13.68 -2.56 -1.24
CA SER A 175 -14.92 -2.18 -0.56
C SER A 175 -14.68 -1.73 0.88
N THR A 176 -13.81 -2.43 1.61
CA THR A 176 -13.51 -2.13 3.02
C THR A 176 -12.86 -0.76 3.17
N ILE A 177 -11.85 -0.43 2.37
CA ILE A 177 -11.21 0.88 2.48
C ILE A 177 -12.14 2.02 2.06
N LEU A 178 -13.00 1.81 1.07
CA LEU A 178 -13.98 2.81 0.65
C LEU A 178 -15.07 3.03 1.70
N HIS A 179 -15.49 1.98 2.43
CA HIS A 179 -16.38 2.11 3.57
C HIS A 179 -15.76 3.01 4.66
N TYR A 180 -14.49 2.82 5.01
CA TYR A 180 -13.82 3.70 5.96
C TYR A 180 -13.61 5.12 5.42
N PHE A 181 -13.45 5.31 4.12
CA PHE A 181 -13.45 6.65 3.54
C PHE A 181 -14.81 7.33 3.67
N GLU A 182 -15.92 6.59 3.50
CA GLU A 182 -17.26 7.14 3.72
C GLU A 182 -17.46 7.60 5.16
N GLU A 183 -17.02 6.81 6.13
CA GLU A 183 -17.19 7.11 7.55
C GLU A 183 -16.24 8.22 8.06
N LEU A 184 -14.96 8.16 7.69
CA LEU A 184 -13.90 8.95 8.31
C LEU A 184 -13.43 10.12 7.45
N LEU A 185 -13.63 10.07 6.13
CA LEU A 185 -13.23 11.09 5.15
C LEU A 185 -14.36 11.39 4.15
N PRO A 186 -15.53 11.81 4.62
CA PRO A 186 -16.75 11.92 3.79
C PRO A 186 -16.57 12.86 2.58
N ASP A 187 -15.79 13.94 2.71
CA ASP A 187 -15.53 14.87 1.61
C ASP A 187 -14.69 14.22 0.50
N VAL A 188 -13.67 13.42 0.89
CA VAL A 188 -12.86 12.66 -0.06
C VAL A 188 -13.72 11.60 -0.74
N TYR A 189 -14.53 10.87 0.03
CA TYR A 189 -15.42 9.85 -0.50
C TYR A 189 -16.45 10.41 -1.48
N ALA A 190 -16.99 11.61 -1.22
CA ALA A 190 -17.90 12.29 -2.16
C ALA A 190 -17.23 12.56 -3.51
N CYS A 191 -15.96 12.97 -3.52
CA CYS A 191 -15.18 13.12 -4.74
C CYS A 191 -14.93 11.78 -5.42
N LEU A 192 -14.56 10.73 -4.66
CA LEU A 192 -14.35 9.39 -5.19
C LEU A 192 -15.60 8.81 -5.86
N LYS A 193 -16.79 9.05 -5.30
CA LYS A 193 -18.06 8.65 -5.93
C LYS A 193 -18.28 9.33 -7.29
N GLN A 194 -17.90 10.61 -7.42
CA GLN A 194 -17.99 11.31 -8.70
C GLN A 194 -17.00 10.72 -9.73
N ILE A 195 -15.78 10.41 -9.30
CA ILE A 195 -14.79 9.71 -10.12
C ILE A 195 -15.35 8.36 -10.57
N GLY A 196 -15.82 7.53 -9.63
CA GLY A 196 -16.39 6.21 -9.92
C GLY A 196 -17.56 6.26 -10.92
N ALA A 197 -18.43 7.28 -10.81
CA ALA A 197 -19.55 7.48 -11.74
C ALA A 197 -19.08 7.90 -13.15
N ALA A 198 -17.90 8.49 -13.28
CA ALA A 198 -17.33 8.91 -14.56
C ALA A 198 -16.47 7.83 -15.24
N LEU A 199 -16.09 6.76 -14.52
CA LEU A 199 -15.30 5.66 -15.09
C LEU A 199 -16.06 4.97 -16.22
N GLY A 200 -15.38 4.75 -17.36
CA GLY A 200 -15.96 4.14 -18.55
C GLY A 200 -16.93 5.05 -19.33
N THR A 201 -17.09 6.32 -18.96
CA THR A 201 -17.80 7.32 -19.77
C THR A 201 -16.79 8.10 -20.59
N GLU A 202 -17.03 8.26 -21.90
CA GLU A 202 -16.23 9.13 -22.79
C GLU A 202 -16.49 10.63 -22.52
#